data_8f2bc0d1ac4cd608add1122dd4e12c5b
#
_entry.id   8f2bc0d1ac4cd608add1122dd4e12c5b
#
_cell.length_a   1.000
_cell.length_b   1.000
_cell.length_c   1.000
_cell.angle_alpha   90.00
_cell.angle_beta   90.00
_cell.angle_gamma   90.00
#
_symmetry.space_group_name_H-M   'P 1'
#
loop_
_entity.id
_entity.type
_entity.pdbx_description
1 polymer ?
#
loop_
_entity_poly.entity_id
_entity_poly.type
_entity_poly.pdbx_seq_one_letter_code
_entity_poly.pdbx_strand_id
1 'polypeptide(L)'
;IQLPRTFEEPMGLAIDGDRMAVATKHSIVLLANEPCLAPTYPRQPGTYDALYVPRSVHFAGALAVHDMVFTDQGLVGVNTLFSCLFQLDPRHSFRPVWKPPFVSALAPEDRCHL
;
A
#
# COMPACT_ATOMS: atom_id res chain seq x y z
N ILE A 1 2.01 -9.65 17.14
CA ILE A 1 2.60 -8.55 16.38
C ILE A 1 2.27 -7.25 17.10
N GLN A 2 3.29 -6.55 17.48
CA GLN A 2 3.12 -5.22 18.04
C GLN A 2 3.48 -4.21 16.95
N LEU A 3 2.53 -3.35 16.61
CA LEU A 3 2.75 -2.27 15.66
C LEU A 3 2.86 -0.97 16.44
N PRO A 4 4.08 -0.54 16.82
CA PRO A 4 4.23 0.73 17.51
C PRO A 4 4.05 1.95 16.58
N ARG A 5 3.37 1.74 15.47
CA ARG A 5 3.19 2.73 14.42
C ARG A 5 1.72 2.80 14.03
N THR A 6 1.17 4.00 13.97
CA THR A 6 -0.20 4.26 13.51
C THR A 6 -0.21 4.74 12.08
N PHE A 7 -1.23 4.31 11.34
CA PHE A 7 -1.52 4.79 9.99
C PHE A 7 -2.92 5.40 9.96
N GLU A 8 -3.09 6.47 9.18
CA GLU A 8 -4.39 7.10 9.00
C GLU A 8 -5.27 6.23 8.10
N GLU A 9 -6.34 5.69 8.66
CA GLU A 9 -7.31 4.84 7.96
C GLU A 9 -6.63 3.77 7.07
N PRO A 10 -5.84 2.84 7.65
CA PRO A 10 -5.22 1.79 6.85
C PRO A 10 -6.31 0.86 6.29
N MET A 11 -6.27 0.64 4.96
CA MET A 11 -7.29 -0.13 4.27
C MET A 11 -6.73 -1.31 3.50
N GLY A 12 -5.57 -1.17 2.91
CA GLY A 12 -4.93 -2.20 2.09
C GLY A 12 -3.57 -2.58 2.61
N LEU A 13 -3.22 -3.84 2.47
CA LEU A 13 -1.94 -4.37 2.90
C LEU A 13 -1.42 -5.36 1.86
N ALA A 14 -0.14 -5.25 1.51
CA ALA A 14 0.56 -6.23 0.70
C ALA A 14 1.90 -6.59 1.33
N ILE A 15 2.25 -7.86 1.30
CA ILE A 15 3.53 -8.36 1.80
C ILE A 15 4.14 -9.28 0.74
N ASP A 16 5.42 -9.09 0.47
CA ASP A 16 6.22 -9.96 -0.39
C ASP A 16 7.64 -10.02 0.14
N GLY A 17 7.98 -11.13 0.79
CA GLY A 17 9.29 -11.30 1.42
C GLY A 17 9.58 -10.19 2.42
N ASP A 18 10.62 -9.41 2.13
CA ASP A 18 11.06 -8.30 2.98
C ASP A 18 10.36 -6.97 2.68
N ARG A 19 9.36 -6.96 1.81
CA ARG A 19 8.62 -5.76 1.46
C ARG A 19 7.22 -5.79 2.03
N MET A 20 6.75 -4.63 2.44
CA MET A 20 5.38 -4.42 2.88
C MET A 20 4.86 -3.10 2.29
N ALA A 21 3.61 -3.09 1.89
CA ALA A 21 2.93 -1.87 1.49
C ALA A 21 1.66 -1.71 2.32
N VAL A 22 1.43 -0.51 2.81
CA VAL A 22 0.22 -0.15 3.57
C VAL A 22 -0.46 1.01 2.86
N ALA A 23 -1.69 0.80 2.43
CA ALA A 23 -2.52 1.87 1.89
C ALA A 23 -3.23 2.59 3.04
N THR A 24 -3.07 3.90 3.08
CA THR A 24 -3.73 4.78 4.03
C THR A 24 -4.76 5.65 3.31
N LYS A 25 -5.36 6.57 4.02
CA LYS A 25 -6.36 7.47 3.44
C LYS A 25 -5.88 8.21 2.18
N HIS A 26 -4.64 8.69 2.19
CA HIS A 26 -4.12 9.54 1.11
C HIS A 26 -2.81 9.03 0.49
N SER A 27 -2.25 7.95 1.02
CA SER A 27 -0.91 7.52 0.61
C SER A 27 -0.75 6.00 0.62
N ILE A 28 0.30 5.55 -0.06
CA ILE A 28 0.79 4.19 0.05
C ILE A 28 2.19 4.26 0.64
N VAL A 29 2.35 3.63 1.81
CA VAL A 29 3.63 3.58 2.53
C VAL A 29 4.32 2.28 2.18
N LEU A 30 5.53 2.36 1.66
CA LEU A 30 6.38 1.21 1.38
C LEU A 30 7.37 1.03 2.52
N LEU A 31 7.41 -0.17 3.08
CA LEU A 31 8.29 -0.54 4.18
C LEU A 31 9.20 -1.68 3.75
N ALA A 32 10.40 -1.69 4.32
CA ALA A 32 11.36 -2.79 4.16
C ALA A 32 11.64 -3.41 5.52
N ASN A 33 11.73 -4.74 5.55
CA ASN A 33 12.17 -5.44 6.74
C ASN A 33 13.69 -5.25 6.92
N GLU A 34 14.07 -4.78 8.09
CA GLU A 34 15.47 -4.62 8.51
C GLU A 34 15.74 -5.54 9.69
N PRO A 35 15.90 -6.86 9.44
CA PRO A 35 16.00 -7.83 10.52
C PRO A 35 17.23 -7.64 11.42
N CYS A 36 18.29 -7.03 10.89
CA CYS A 36 19.48 -6.70 11.68
C CYS A 36 19.22 -5.64 12.75
N LEU A 37 18.19 -4.82 12.60
CA LEU A 37 17.82 -3.78 13.55
C LEU A 37 16.80 -4.26 14.59
N ALA A 38 16.08 -5.33 14.32
CA ALA A 38 15.04 -5.83 15.19
C ALA A 38 15.53 -6.21 16.60
N PRO A 39 16.68 -6.90 16.75
CA PRO A 39 17.17 -7.28 18.08
C PRO A 39 17.54 -6.10 18.97
N THR A 40 17.85 -4.95 18.38
CA THR A 40 18.25 -3.75 19.11
C THR A 40 17.14 -2.72 19.23
N TYR A 41 15.91 -3.10 18.93
CA TYR A 41 14.78 -2.19 19.09
C TYR A 41 14.71 -1.65 20.51
N PRO A 42 14.75 -0.32 20.72
CA PRO A 42 15.09 0.26 22.03
C PRO A 42 14.07 -0.01 23.14
N ARG A 43 12.81 -0.26 22.79
CA ARG A 43 11.77 -0.49 23.80
C ARG A 43 11.76 -1.91 24.33
N GLN A 44 12.14 -2.88 23.50
CA GLN A 44 12.13 -4.31 23.86
C GLN A 44 13.29 -5.02 23.17
N PRO A 45 14.54 -4.80 23.59
CA PRO A 45 15.70 -5.44 22.97
C PRO A 45 15.60 -6.97 23.03
N GLY A 46 15.98 -7.63 21.94
CA GLY A 46 15.98 -9.08 21.83
C GLY A 46 14.61 -9.75 21.71
N THR A 47 13.53 -8.96 21.54
CA THR A 47 12.16 -9.48 21.45
C THR A 47 11.72 -9.75 20.02
N TYR A 48 12.19 -8.95 19.05
CA TYR A 48 11.73 -9.01 17.68
C TYR A 48 12.77 -9.63 16.76
N ASP A 49 12.29 -10.39 15.78
CA ASP A 49 13.09 -10.96 14.70
C ASP A 49 12.86 -10.24 13.34
N ALA A 50 11.87 -9.34 13.28
CA ALA A 50 11.57 -8.54 12.11
C ALA A 50 11.27 -7.09 12.53
N LEU A 51 11.73 -6.14 11.72
CA LEU A 51 11.46 -4.72 11.91
C LEU A 51 11.20 -4.08 10.53
N TYR A 52 9.93 -3.74 10.28
CA TYR A 52 9.57 -3.06 9.05
C TYR A 52 9.72 -1.56 9.22
N VAL A 53 10.61 -0.98 8.42
CA VAL A 53 10.95 0.44 8.45
C VAL A 53 10.38 1.13 7.22
N PRO A 54 9.67 2.26 7.36
CA PRO A 54 9.22 3.01 6.21
C PRO A 54 10.39 3.42 5.33
N ARG A 55 10.26 3.17 4.05
CA ARG A 55 11.27 3.47 3.06
C ARG A 55 10.85 4.60 2.14
N SER A 56 9.60 4.61 1.73
CA SER A 56 9.05 5.68 0.90
C SER A 56 7.56 5.82 1.13
N VAL A 57 7.04 6.99 0.80
CA VAL A 57 5.62 7.29 0.85
C VAL A 57 5.21 7.83 -0.52
N HIS A 58 4.20 7.21 -1.12
CA HIS A 58 3.63 7.65 -2.37
C HIS A 58 2.29 8.33 -2.09
N PHE A 59 2.21 9.61 -2.34
CA PHE A 59 0.95 10.35 -2.19
C PHE A 59 0.07 10.11 -3.41
N ALA A 60 -0.98 9.34 -3.21
CA ALA A 60 -1.89 8.95 -4.29
C ALA A 60 -3.19 9.76 -4.27
N GLY A 61 -3.48 10.45 -3.19
CA GLY A 61 -4.78 11.05 -2.92
C GLY A 61 -5.76 10.02 -2.34
N ALA A 62 -6.99 10.43 -2.14
CA ALA A 62 -8.02 9.57 -1.54
C ALA A 62 -8.57 8.60 -2.58
N LEU A 63 -7.91 7.46 -2.76
CA LEU A 63 -8.28 6.45 -3.76
C LEU A 63 -9.15 5.32 -3.20
N ALA A 64 -9.27 5.21 -1.88
CA ALA A 64 -9.92 4.08 -1.21
C ALA A 64 -9.33 2.74 -1.68
N VAL A 65 -8.04 2.55 -1.41
CA VAL A 65 -7.32 1.34 -1.81
C VAL A 65 -7.58 0.24 -0.79
N HIS A 66 -8.48 -0.68 -1.10
CA HIS A 66 -8.88 -1.74 -0.18
C HIS A 66 -8.01 -3.00 -0.26
N ASP A 67 -7.34 -3.21 -1.37
CA ASP A 67 -6.47 -4.37 -1.54
C ASP A 67 -5.30 -4.07 -2.47
N MET A 68 -4.18 -4.75 -2.25
CA MET A 68 -2.96 -4.59 -3.04
C MET A 68 -2.20 -5.91 -3.12
N VAL A 69 -1.40 -6.05 -4.17
CA VAL A 69 -0.50 -7.19 -4.35
C VAL A 69 0.79 -6.74 -5.04
N PHE A 70 1.91 -7.29 -4.61
CA PHE A 70 3.17 -7.14 -5.33
C PHE A 70 3.19 -8.10 -6.51
N THR A 71 3.53 -7.59 -7.69
CA THR A 71 3.69 -8.35 -8.92
C THR A 71 5.12 -8.19 -9.46
N ASP A 72 5.47 -8.94 -10.48
CA ASP A 72 6.76 -8.81 -11.17
C ASP A 72 6.98 -7.41 -11.75
N GLN A 73 5.89 -6.70 -12.02
CA GLN A 73 5.91 -5.37 -12.59
C GLN A 73 5.69 -4.25 -11.58
N GLY A 74 5.62 -4.58 -10.30
CA GLY A 74 5.43 -3.63 -9.23
C GLY A 74 4.17 -3.87 -8.40
N LEU A 75 3.79 -2.88 -7.62
CA LEU A 75 2.62 -2.95 -6.76
C LEU A 75 1.35 -2.62 -7.56
N VAL A 76 0.40 -3.52 -7.52
CA VAL A 76 -0.92 -3.36 -8.12
C VAL A 76 -1.96 -3.29 -7.01
N GLY A 77 -2.92 -2.41 -7.14
CA GLY A 77 -3.98 -2.26 -6.14
C GLY A 77 -5.35 -2.01 -6.76
N VAL A 78 -6.35 -2.12 -5.91
CA VAL A 78 -7.74 -1.79 -6.24
C VAL A 78 -7.98 -0.33 -5.88
N ASN A 79 -8.35 0.47 -6.86
CA ASN A 79 -8.77 1.85 -6.67
C ASN A 79 -10.29 1.91 -6.69
N THR A 80 -10.88 1.78 -5.52
CA THR A 80 -12.34 1.72 -5.38
C THR A 80 -13.01 3.03 -5.83
N LEU A 81 -12.41 4.16 -5.47
CA LEU A 81 -12.99 5.46 -5.84
C LEU A 81 -13.11 5.63 -7.36
N PHE A 82 -12.12 5.19 -8.13
CA PHE A 82 -12.14 5.31 -9.60
C PHE A 82 -12.63 4.04 -10.31
N SER A 83 -13.01 3.01 -9.56
CA SER A 83 -13.50 1.73 -10.11
C SER A 83 -12.52 1.11 -11.10
N CYS A 84 -11.24 0.99 -10.71
CA CYS A 84 -10.21 0.42 -11.56
C CYS A 84 -9.15 -0.33 -10.76
N LEU A 85 -8.38 -1.16 -11.44
CA LEU A 85 -7.09 -1.61 -10.94
C LEU A 85 -6.02 -0.62 -11.37
N PHE A 86 -5.08 -0.36 -10.50
CA PHE A 86 -3.98 0.56 -10.77
C PHE A 86 -2.64 -0.07 -10.44
N GLN A 87 -1.61 0.41 -11.09
CA GLN A 87 -0.22 0.14 -10.74
C GLN A 87 0.39 1.37 -10.10
N LEU A 88 1.17 1.18 -9.04
CA LEU A 88 1.95 2.25 -8.44
C LEU A 88 2.98 2.74 -9.46
N ASP A 89 3.01 4.04 -9.67
CA ASP A 89 3.84 4.68 -10.68
C ASP A 89 4.59 5.85 -10.04
N PRO A 90 5.92 5.97 -10.25
CA PRO A 90 6.69 7.06 -9.63
C PRO A 90 6.40 8.45 -10.19
N ARG A 91 5.71 8.54 -11.33
CA ARG A 91 5.43 9.80 -12.02
C ARG A 91 4.01 10.31 -11.83
N HIS A 92 3.08 9.43 -11.49
CA HIS A 92 1.65 9.73 -11.43
C HIS A 92 1.08 9.32 -10.08
N SER A 93 -0.06 9.89 -9.68
CA SER A 93 -0.77 9.48 -8.47
C SER A 93 -1.14 8.01 -8.52
N PHE A 94 -1.57 7.54 -9.66
CA PHE A 94 -1.77 6.12 -9.98
C PHE A 94 -1.80 5.93 -11.48
N ARG A 95 -1.48 4.74 -11.94
CA ARG A 95 -1.57 4.38 -13.36
C ARG A 95 -2.63 3.30 -13.51
N PRO A 96 -3.81 3.60 -14.12
CA PRO A 96 -4.82 2.58 -14.34
C PRO A 96 -4.31 1.50 -15.29
N VAL A 97 -4.54 0.23 -14.95
CA VAL A 97 -4.15 -0.91 -15.78
C VAL A 97 -5.35 -1.72 -16.25
N TRP A 98 -6.48 -1.59 -15.57
CA TRP A 98 -7.72 -2.26 -15.94
C TRP A 98 -8.91 -1.54 -15.34
N LYS A 99 -10.02 -1.57 -16.03
CA LYS A 99 -11.32 -1.12 -15.52
C LYS A 99 -12.44 -2.03 -16.03
N PRO A 100 -13.56 -2.13 -15.31
CA PRO A 100 -14.70 -2.89 -15.81
C PRO A 100 -15.20 -2.34 -17.15
N PRO A 101 -15.67 -3.20 -18.09
CA PRO A 101 -16.14 -2.75 -19.39
C PRO A 101 -17.28 -1.73 -19.35
N PHE A 102 -18.11 -1.78 -18.33
CA PHE A 102 -19.23 -0.82 -18.17
C PHE A 102 -18.78 0.57 -17.69
N VAL A 103 -17.53 0.70 -17.25
CA VAL A 103 -16.94 1.99 -16.87
C VAL A 103 -16.34 2.62 -18.12
N SER A 104 -17.04 3.57 -18.73
CA SER A 104 -16.60 4.20 -19.99
C SER A 104 -15.41 5.13 -19.80
N ALA A 105 -15.38 5.87 -18.69
CA ALA A 105 -14.30 6.78 -18.34
C ALA A 105 -14.05 6.75 -16.86
N LEU A 106 -12.78 6.95 -16.46
CA LEU A 106 -12.42 7.03 -15.06
C LEU A 106 -12.87 8.38 -14.48
N ALA A 107 -13.56 8.30 -13.35
CA ALA A 107 -14.01 9.46 -12.59
C ALA A 107 -14.01 9.08 -11.10
N PRO A 108 -13.89 10.04 -10.20
CA PRO A 108 -13.92 9.77 -8.76
C PRO A 108 -15.36 9.42 -8.31
N GLU A 109 -15.85 8.32 -8.81
CA GLU A 109 -17.19 7.79 -8.56
C GLU A 109 -17.06 6.29 -8.30
N ASP A 110 -17.41 5.85 -7.13
CA ASP A 110 -17.45 4.44 -6.80
C ASP A 110 -18.66 3.78 -7.47
N ARG A 111 -18.47 3.28 -8.70
CA ARG A 111 -19.54 2.72 -9.52
C ARG A 111 -19.81 1.25 -9.29
N CYS A 112 -18.89 0.54 -8.68
CA CYS A 112 -19.01 -0.91 -8.52
C CYS A 112 -18.40 -1.43 -7.22
N HIS A 113 -17.88 -0.55 -6.40
CA HIS A 113 -17.19 -0.89 -5.16
C HIS A 113 -16.15 -2.02 -5.37
N LEU A 114 -15.28 -1.78 -6.35
CA LEU A 114 -14.27 -2.75 -6.76
C LEU A 114 -13.35 -3.11 -5.59
#